data_fa4733a2c562a2704c85bcb511db5880
#
_entry.id   fa4733a2c562a2704c85bcb511db5880
#
_cell.length_a   1.000
_cell.length_b   1.000
_cell.length_c   1.000
_cell.angle_alpha   90.00
_cell.angle_beta   90.00
_cell.angle_gamma   90.00
#
_symmetry.space_group_name_H-M   'P 1'
#
loop_
_entity.id
_entity.type
_entity.pdbx_description
1 polymer ?
#
loop_
_entity_poly.entity_id
_entity_poly.type
_entity_poly.pdbx_seq_one_letter_code
_entity_poly.pdbx_strand_id
1 'polypeptide(L)'
;MNSTSASATLVIATRNAHKVGEIRAILGSAFNYRTLNDFAQAPKVIEDANTFAGNATKKAVELARWISETQNLNTAAEKFFVLADDSGLEVDALNGAPGVYSARFAALDSGDPENSSDAENNAKLLRLLADVPLEKRGARFRCVLALTPVLPKENENASPVCFADEADLHTELFDCACEGRINFATRGEGGFGYDPLFIPNSFERSFAELGEEQKNQISHRSRALAKLRLRLERL
;
A
#
# COMPACT_ATOMS: atom_id res chain seq x y z
N MET A 1 8.37 -9.46 36.86
CA MET A 1 9.42 -9.55 35.83
C MET A 1 8.80 -9.02 34.56
N ASN A 2 9.06 -7.77 34.20
CA ASN A 2 8.59 -7.20 32.94
C ASN A 2 9.40 -7.84 31.82
N SER A 3 8.80 -8.77 31.10
CA SER A 3 9.33 -9.17 29.79
C SER A 3 9.18 -7.95 28.88
N THR A 4 10.26 -7.23 28.63
CA THR A 4 10.36 -6.33 27.50
C THR A 4 10.22 -7.18 26.25
N SER A 5 9.01 -7.30 25.70
CA SER A 5 8.83 -7.83 24.37
C SER A 5 9.70 -6.98 23.44
N ALA A 6 10.59 -7.62 22.70
CA ALA A 6 11.41 -6.94 21.71
C ALA A 6 10.48 -6.15 20.79
N SER A 7 10.58 -4.82 20.79
CA SER A 7 9.73 -3.98 19.95
C SER A 7 10.07 -4.26 18.51
N ALA A 8 9.07 -4.66 17.71
CA ALA A 8 9.28 -4.87 16.27
C ALA A 8 9.46 -3.52 15.57
N THR A 9 10.42 -3.47 14.64
CA THR A 9 10.61 -2.32 13.76
C THR A 9 9.97 -2.60 12.39
N LEU A 10 9.07 -1.72 11.96
CA LEU A 10 8.43 -1.76 10.66
C LEU A 10 9.13 -0.78 9.69
N VAL A 11 9.71 -1.31 8.63
CA VAL A 11 10.25 -0.52 7.51
C VAL A 11 9.14 -0.32 6.49
N ILE A 12 8.60 0.89 6.40
CA ILE A 12 7.51 1.23 5.47
C ILE A 12 8.09 1.44 4.07
N ALA A 13 7.81 0.52 3.15
CA ALA A 13 8.36 0.45 1.80
C ALA A 13 7.63 1.39 0.82
N THR A 14 7.53 2.68 1.16
CA THR A 14 6.93 3.69 0.28
C THR A 14 7.61 5.05 0.47
N ARG A 15 7.68 5.83 -0.62
CA ARG A 15 8.08 7.26 -0.58
C ARG A 15 6.87 8.20 -0.54
N ASN A 16 5.65 7.66 -0.61
CA ASN A 16 4.42 8.46 -0.51
C ASN A 16 4.18 8.87 0.94
N ALA A 17 4.34 10.16 1.25
CA ALA A 17 4.19 10.71 2.59
C ALA A 17 2.77 10.51 3.16
N HIS A 18 1.73 10.58 2.32
CA HIS A 18 0.35 10.36 2.74
C HIS A 18 0.15 8.93 3.22
N LYS A 19 0.66 7.92 2.48
CA LYS A 19 0.61 6.52 2.91
C LYS A 19 1.33 6.32 4.25
N VAL A 20 2.53 6.89 4.41
CA VAL A 20 3.29 6.82 5.67
C VAL A 20 2.50 7.43 6.83
N GLY A 21 1.87 8.60 6.61
CA GLY A 21 1.03 9.28 7.59
C GLY A 21 -0.16 8.42 8.03
N GLU A 22 -0.92 7.88 7.08
CA GLU A 22 -2.06 7.01 7.38
C GLU A 22 -1.64 5.73 8.13
N ILE A 23 -0.54 5.06 7.72
CA ILE A 23 -0.04 3.85 8.38
C ILE A 23 0.32 4.15 9.85
N ARG A 24 1.06 5.24 10.10
CA ARG A 24 1.45 5.64 11.47
C ARG A 24 0.25 6.05 12.32
N ALA A 25 -0.69 6.78 11.74
CA ALA A 25 -1.90 7.21 12.45
C ALA A 25 -2.77 6.02 12.90
N ILE A 26 -2.87 4.98 12.06
CA ILE A 26 -3.72 3.81 12.33
C ILE A 26 -3.02 2.80 13.24
N LEU A 27 -1.75 2.48 13.03
CA LEU A 27 -1.01 1.52 13.86
C LEU A 27 -0.55 2.11 15.19
N GLY A 28 -0.44 3.45 15.29
CA GLY A 28 -0.06 4.15 16.52
C GLY A 28 1.42 4.01 16.88
N SER A 29 1.75 4.21 18.17
CA SER A 29 3.12 4.23 18.69
C SER A 29 3.61 2.89 19.23
N ALA A 30 2.89 1.78 18.98
CA ALA A 30 3.26 0.46 19.50
C ALA A 30 4.48 -0.16 18.80
N PHE A 31 4.89 0.39 17.64
CA PHE A 31 5.99 -0.10 16.81
C PHE A 31 7.01 1.00 16.56
N ASN A 32 8.26 0.59 16.32
CA ASN A 32 9.26 1.49 15.76
C ASN A 32 9.05 1.55 14.24
N TYR A 33 9.18 2.76 13.66
CA TYR A 33 9.00 2.95 12.23
C TYR A 33 10.26 3.48 11.60
N ARG A 34 10.67 2.84 10.50
CA ARG A 34 11.60 3.39 9.52
C ARG A 34 10.89 3.58 8.19
N THR A 35 11.42 4.41 7.34
CA THR A 35 10.92 4.68 5.99
C THR A 35 12.04 4.53 4.98
N LEU A 36 11.75 4.56 3.70
CA LEU A 36 12.79 4.54 2.67
C LEU A 36 13.75 5.74 2.74
N ASN A 37 13.35 6.84 3.40
CA ASN A 37 14.22 7.98 3.61
C ASN A 37 15.34 7.74 4.64
N ASP A 38 15.16 6.72 5.51
CA ASP A 38 16.16 6.31 6.48
C ASP A 38 17.26 5.42 5.84
N PHE A 39 17.10 5.09 4.55
CA PHE A 39 18.00 4.23 3.79
C PHE A 39 18.40 4.91 2.47
N ALA A 40 19.52 5.64 2.51
CA ALA A 40 19.95 6.50 1.40
C ALA A 40 20.12 5.78 0.04
N GLN A 41 20.37 4.47 0.05
CA GLN A 41 20.61 3.66 -1.14
C GLN A 41 19.51 2.59 -1.38
N ALA A 42 18.33 2.77 -0.76
CA ALA A 42 17.24 1.83 -0.96
C ALA A 42 16.87 1.72 -2.45
N PRO A 43 16.79 0.51 -3.00
CA PRO A 43 16.50 0.30 -4.41
C PRO A 43 15.12 0.85 -4.79
N LYS A 44 14.98 1.30 -6.05
CA LYS A 44 13.66 1.56 -6.64
C LYS A 44 13.14 0.25 -7.19
N VAL A 45 12.19 -0.37 -6.51
CA VAL A 45 11.54 -1.59 -6.98
C VAL A 45 10.60 -1.28 -8.14
N ILE A 46 10.69 -2.06 -9.21
CA ILE A 46 9.82 -1.92 -10.40
C ILE A 46 8.49 -2.64 -10.14
N GLU A 47 7.40 -1.89 -10.20
CA GLU A 47 6.03 -2.39 -10.00
C GLU A 47 5.43 -2.82 -11.35
N ASP A 48 5.81 -4.00 -11.82
CA ASP A 48 5.45 -4.57 -13.13
C ASP A 48 4.50 -5.78 -13.03
N ALA A 49 4.08 -6.15 -11.83
CA ALA A 49 3.08 -7.19 -11.64
C ALA A 49 1.67 -6.70 -12.03
N ASN A 50 0.83 -7.64 -12.52
CA ASN A 50 -0.54 -7.35 -12.95
C ASN A 50 -1.56 -7.32 -11.79
N THR A 51 -1.09 -7.45 -10.54
CA THR A 51 -1.95 -7.46 -9.35
C THR A 51 -1.33 -6.64 -8.22
N PHE A 52 -2.19 -6.07 -7.37
CA PHE A 52 -1.75 -5.39 -6.15
C PHE A 52 -0.93 -6.31 -5.23
N ALA A 53 -1.35 -7.58 -5.09
CA ALA A 53 -0.62 -8.57 -4.30
C ALA A 53 0.79 -8.80 -4.84
N GLY A 54 0.93 -8.96 -6.16
CA GLY A 54 2.23 -9.16 -6.79
C GLY A 54 3.17 -7.97 -6.58
N ASN A 55 2.69 -6.74 -6.79
CA ASN A 55 3.49 -5.53 -6.59
C ASN A 55 3.85 -5.33 -5.10
N ALA A 56 2.90 -5.54 -4.17
CA ALA A 56 3.17 -5.43 -2.75
C ALA A 56 4.22 -6.45 -2.30
N THR A 57 4.08 -7.72 -2.71
CA THR A 57 5.05 -8.78 -2.39
C THR A 57 6.42 -8.44 -2.94
N LYS A 58 6.51 -8.09 -4.23
CA LYS A 58 7.78 -7.73 -4.88
C LYS A 58 8.49 -6.61 -4.14
N LYS A 59 7.76 -5.52 -3.80
CA LYS A 59 8.33 -4.42 -3.00
C LYS A 59 8.84 -4.87 -1.64
N ALA A 60 8.07 -5.67 -0.92
CA ALA A 60 8.44 -6.09 0.42
C ALA A 60 9.65 -7.03 0.41
N VAL A 61 9.67 -8.02 -0.47
CA VAL A 61 10.73 -9.02 -0.57
C VAL A 61 12.04 -8.43 -1.06
N GLU A 62 12.02 -7.68 -2.17
CA GLU A 62 13.24 -7.05 -2.71
C GLU A 62 13.88 -6.10 -1.69
N LEU A 63 13.07 -5.32 -0.97
CA LEU A 63 13.60 -4.43 0.07
C LEU A 63 14.09 -5.20 1.30
N ALA A 64 13.39 -6.25 1.75
CA ALA A 64 13.82 -7.07 2.88
C ALA A 64 15.16 -7.75 2.60
N ARG A 65 15.35 -8.29 1.38
CA ARG A 65 16.61 -8.88 0.92
C ARG A 65 17.71 -7.83 0.91
N TRP A 66 17.47 -6.69 0.28
CA TRP A 66 18.46 -5.61 0.22
C TRP A 66 18.88 -5.14 1.62
N ILE A 67 17.94 -5.00 2.55
CA ILE A 67 18.24 -4.65 3.95
C ILE A 67 19.09 -5.73 4.61
N SER A 68 18.75 -7.01 4.44
CA SER A 68 19.49 -8.14 5.00
C SER A 68 20.95 -8.16 4.50
N GLU A 69 21.16 -7.87 3.22
CA GLU A 69 22.47 -7.93 2.59
C GLU A 69 23.36 -6.72 2.92
N THR A 70 22.77 -5.52 3.01
CA THR A 70 23.51 -4.25 3.02
C THR A 70 23.52 -3.53 4.37
N GLN A 71 22.50 -3.80 5.22
CA GLN A 71 22.37 -3.13 6.50
C GLN A 71 22.84 -4.06 7.63
N ASN A 72 23.75 -3.55 8.46
CA ASN A 72 24.26 -4.31 9.61
C ASN A 72 23.25 -4.25 10.77
N LEU A 73 22.07 -4.86 10.57
CA LEU A 73 21.01 -4.90 11.59
C LEU A 73 21.26 -6.03 12.57
N ASN A 74 21.04 -5.76 13.87
CA ASN A 74 21.07 -6.81 14.89
C ASN A 74 19.72 -7.54 14.93
N THR A 75 19.45 -8.36 13.91
CA THR A 75 18.22 -9.15 13.78
C THR A 75 18.04 -10.20 14.88
N ALA A 76 19.09 -10.53 15.61
CA ALA A 76 19.01 -11.41 16.79
C ALA A 76 18.41 -10.73 18.03
N ALA A 77 18.56 -9.39 18.13
CA ALA A 77 18.06 -8.61 19.28
C ALA A 77 16.72 -7.90 18.97
N GLU A 78 16.43 -7.60 17.71
CA GLU A 78 15.25 -6.85 17.29
C GLU A 78 14.64 -7.47 16.05
N LYS A 79 13.31 -7.62 16.01
CA LYS A 79 12.60 -8.12 14.85
C LYS A 79 12.35 -6.98 13.86
N PHE A 80 12.81 -7.16 12.64
CA PHE A 80 12.57 -6.23 11.54
C PHE A 80 11.62 -6.84 10.53
N PHE A 81 10.67 -6.03 10.08
CA PHE A 81 9.74 -6.38 9.01
C PHE A 81 9.69 -5.26 7.98
N VAL A 82 9.59 -5.61 6.72
CA VAL A 82 9.25 -4.68 5.65
C VAL A 82 7.75 -4.74 5.43
N LEU A 83 7.12 -3.58 5.50
CA LEU A 83 5.69 -3.37 5.19
C LEU A 83 5.57 -2.62 3.87
N ALA A 84 5.13 -3.30 2.83
CA ALA A 84 4.82 -2.69 1.55
C ALA A 84 3.30 -2.56 1.36
N ASP A 85 2.91 -1.48 0.70
CA ASP A 85 1.52 -1.15 0.33
C ASP A 85 1.43 -1.01 -1.18
N ASP A 86 0.57 -1.80 -1.81
CA ASP A 86 0.09 -1.52 -3.13
C ASP A 86 -1.44 -1.37 -3.11
N SER A 87 -1.91 -0.25 -3.64
CA SER A 87 -3.30 0.16 -3.52
C SER A 87 -3.73 1.04 -4.68
N GLY A 88 -4.99 0.95 -5.04
CA GLY A 88 -5.55 1.71 -6.13
C GLY A 88 -7.06 1.67 -6.16
N LEU A 89 -7.61 2.32 -7.18
CA LEU A 89 -9.03 2.38 -7.48
C LEU A 89 -9.38 1.36 -8.56
N GLU A 90 -10.44 0.59 -8.34
CA GLU A 90 -11.06 -0.27 -9.34
C GLU A 90 -12.46 0.27 -9.64
N VAL A 91 -12.82 0.44 -10.93
CA VAL A 91 -14.12 0.95 -11.36
C VAL A 91 -14.82 -0.09 -12.24
N ASP A 92 -16.03 -0.48 -11.87
CA ASP A 92 -16.76 -1.58 -12.51
C ASP A 92 -17.05 -1.30 -13.99
N ALA A 93 -17.49 -0.09 -14.32
CA ALA A 93 -17.76 0.33 -15.69
C ALA A 93 -16.51 0.36 -16.60
N LEU A 94 -15.32 0.32 -16.01
CA LEU A 94 -14.04 0.31 -16.71
C LEU A 94 -13.32 -1.05 -16.58
N ASN A 95 -14.06 -2.12 -16.28
CA ASN A 95 -13.52 -3.47 -16.08
C ASN A 95 -12.37 -3.53 -15.06
N GLY A 96 -12.48 -2.75 -13.99
CA GLY A 96 -11.48 -2.68 -12.91
C GLY A 96 -10.37 -1.66 -13.15
N ALA A 97 -10.31 -0.98 -14.30
CA ALA A 97 -9.35 0.12 -14.46
C ALA A 97 -9.73 1.30 -13.52
N PRO A 98 -8.74 2.07 -13.06
CA PRO A 98 -7.30 2.02 -13.34
C PRO A 98 -6.53 0.85 -12.68
N GLY A 99 -7.02 0.23 -11.60
CA GLY A 99 -6.37 -0.91 -10.96
C GLY A 99 -4.94 -0.59 -10.52
N VAL A 100 -3.97 -1.45 -10.81
CA VAL A 100 -2.54 -1.29 -10.48
C VAL A 100 -1.89 -0.07 -11.17
N TYR A 101 -2.57 0.52 -12.14
CA TYR A 101 -2.11 1.72 -12.83
C TYR A 101 -2.63 3.02 -12.20
N SER A 102 -3.25 2.97 -11.03
CA SER A 102 -3.94 4.12 -10.41
C SER A 102 -3.07 5.37 -10.31
N ALA A 103 -1.80 5.24 -9.95
CA ALA A 103 -0.89 6.39 -9.81
C ALA A 103 -0.42 6.99 -11.16
N ARG A 104 -0.48 6.22 -12.26
CA ARG A 104 -0.01 6.61 -13.60
C ARG A 104 -1.11 6.49 -14.67
N PHE A 105 -2.37 6.57 -14.26
CA PHE A 105 -3.49 6.30 -15.16
C PHE A 105 -3.56 7.25 -16.36
N ALA A 106 -3.32 8.54 -16.14
CA ALA A 106 -3.29 9.51 -17.24
C ALA A 106 -2.08 9.30 -18.16
N ALA A 107 -0.92 8.99 -17.60
CA ALA A 107 0.31 8.77 -18.34
C ALA A 107 0.26 7.56 -19.30
N LEU A 108 -0.64 6.61 -19.09
CA LEU A 108 -0.84 5.49 -20.01
C LEU A 108 -1.20 5.95 -21.44
N ASP A 109 -1.83 7.13 -21.59
CA ASP A 109 -2.22 7.67 -22.90
C ASP A 109 -0.99 8.18 -23.69
N SER A 110 0.06 8.63 -22.99
CA SER A 110 1.30 9.11 -23.62
C SER A 110 2.42 8.08 -23.66
N GLY A 111 2.23 6.93 -22.99
CA GLY A 111 3.28 5.92 -22.82
C GLY A 111 4.39 6.33 -21.85
N ASP A 112 4.17 7.37 -21.04
CA ASP A 112 5.10 7.81 -20.02
C ASP A 112 5.10 6.82 -18.84
N PRO A 113 6.26 6.30 -18.41
CA PRO A 113 6.35 5.39 -17.26
C PRO A 113 6.19 6.09 -15.90
N GLU A 114 6.23 7.42 -15.85
CA GLU A 114 6.16 8.19 -14.61
C GLU A 114 4.72 8.32 -14.09
N ASN A 115 4.59 8.69 -12.82
CA ASN A 115 3.28 8.95 -12.23
C ASN A 115 2.71 10.28 -12.76
N SER A 116 1.40 10.27 -13.01
CA SER A 116 0.66 11.50 -13.33
C SER A 116 0.24 12.23 -12.04
N SER A 117 -0.10 13.49 -12.18
CA SER A 117 -0.74 14.23 -11.07
C SER A 117 -2.12 13.65 -10.76
N ASP A 118 -2.57 13.82 -9.51
CA ASP A 118 -3.91 13.41 -9.09
C ASP A 118 -5.01 14.10 -9.94
N ALA A 119 -4.78 15.35 -10.31
CA ALA A 119 -5.71 16.12 -11.16
C ALA A 119 -5.86 15.49 -12.57
N GLU A 120 -4.77 15.10 -13.20
CA GLU A 120 -4.78 14.45 -14.53
C GLU A 120 -5.46 13.08 -14.47
N ASN A 121 -5.14 12.28 -13.44
CA ASN A 121 -5.77 10.99 -13.21
C ASN A 121 -7.28 11.11 -13.01
N ASN A 122 -7.73 12.08 -12.20
CA ASN A 122 -9.13 12.37 -11.97
C ASN A 122 -9.84 12.87 -13.23
N ALA A 123 -9.21 13.75 -14.00
CA ALA A 123 -9.76 14.25 -15.26
C ALA A 123 -9.95 13.12 -16.30
N LYS A 124 -8.96 12.23 -16.42
CA LYS A 124 -9.09 11.05 -17.29
C LYS A 124 -10.22 10.15 -16.83
N LEU A 125 -10.33 9.86 -15.54
CA LEU A 125 -11.39 9.02 -15.00
C LEU A 125 -12.77 9.60 -15.31
N LEU A 126 -12.98 10.90 -15.06
CA LEU A 126 -14.24 11.57 -15.35
C LEU A 126 -14.58 11.55 -16.84
N ARG A 127 -13.59 11.76 -17.72
CA ARG A 127 -13.78 11.69 -19.19
C ARG A 127 -14.27 10.31 -19.62
N LEU A 128 -13.67 9.23 -19.11
CA LEU A 128 -14.04 7.87 -19.44
C LEU A 128 -15.42 7.47 -18.91
N LEU A 129 -15.87 8.13 -17.84
CA LEU A 129 -17.18 7.90 -17.24
C LEU A 129 -18.25 8.89 -17.69
N ALA A 130 -17.99 9.76 -18.69
CA ALA A 130 -18.89 10.86 -19.05
C ALA A 130 -20.33 10.39 -19.31
N ASP A 131 -20.50 9.31 -20.07
CA ASP A 131 -21.81 8.76 -20.45
C ASP A 131 -22.29 7.62 -19.53
N VAL A 132 -21.59 7.34 -18.42
CA VAL A 132 -21.94 6.28 -17.48
C VAL A 132 -22.88 6.87 -16.42
N PRO A 133 -24.12 6.35 -16.27
CA PRO A 133 -25.06 6.83 -15.27
C PRO A 133 -24.61 6.43 -13.85
N LEU A 134 -25.10 7.14 -12.82
CA LEU A 134 -24.62 7.02 -11.44
C LEU A 134 -24.70 5.59 -10.89
N GLU A 135 -25.75 4.87 -11.19
CA GLU A 135 -26.01 3.50 -10.75
C GLU A 135 -25.02 2.47 -11.32
N LYS A 136 -24.28 2.84 -12.37
CA LYS A 136 -23.23 2.03 -13.00
C LYS A 136 -21.81 2.51 -12.69
N ARG A 137 -21.66 3.53 -11.81
CA ARG A 137 -20.35 4.06 -11.39
C ARG A 137 -19.81 3.38 -10.13
N GLY A 138 -20.22 2.12 -9.89
CA GLY A 138 -19.67 1.32 -8.80
C GLY A 138 -18.16 1.25 -8.87
N ALA A 139 -17.51 1.39 -7.71
CA ALA A 139 -16.06 1.39 -7.62
C ALA A 139 -15.62 0.92 -6.23
N ARG A 140 -14.37 0.52 -6.12
CA ARG A 140 -13.74 0.24 -4.83
C ARG A 140 -12.32 0.75 -4.80
N PHE A 141 -11.92 1.28 -3.66
CA PHE A 141 -10.50 1.34 -3.33
C PHE A 141 -10.06 -0.01 -2.78
N ARG A 142 -8.94 -0.50 -3.26
CA ARG A 142 -8.31 -1.74 -2.78
C ARG A 142 -6.92 -1.46 -2.22
N CYS A 143 -6.56 -2.15 -1.15
CA CYS A 143 -5.23 -2.11 -0.56
C CYS A 143 -4.78 -3.53 -0.27
N VAL A 144 -3.60 -3.88 -0.75
CA VAL A 144 -2.88 -5.08 -0.35
C VAL A 144 -1.61 -4.66 0.36
N LEU A 145 -1.49 -5.07 1.62
CA LEU A 145 -0.27 -4.93 2.41
C LEU A 145 0.50 -6.25 2.35
N ALA A 146 1.80 -6.17 2.14
CA ALA A 146 2.72 -7.29 2.27
C ALA A 146 3.65 -7.05 3.46
N LEU A 147 3.69 -8.01 4.40
CA LEU A 147 4.59 -8.01 5.54
C LEU A 147 5.64 -9.11 5.35
N THR A 148 6.89 -8.72 5.17
CA THR A 148 8.01 -9.63 4.95
C THR A 148 9.02 -9.48 6.09
N PRO A 149 9.45 -10.55 6.77
CA PRO A 149 10.51 -10.46 7.76
C PRO A 149 11.85 -10.15 7.09
N VAL A 150 12.69 -9.36 7.76
CA VAL A 150 14.10 -9.22 7.38
C VAL A 150 14.86 -10.37 8.04
N LEU A 151 15.20 -11.38 7.23
CA LEU A 151 15.94 -12.56 7.71
C LEU A 151 17.42 -12.23 7.85
N PRO A 152 18.15 -12.92 8.75
CA PRO A 152 19.61 -12.82 8.81
C PRO A 152 20.22 -13.20 7.46
N LYS A 153 21.35 -12.59 7.12
CA LYS A 153 22.11 -12.97 5.92
C LYS A 153 22.46 -14.47 6.00
N GLU A 154 22.07 -15.23 4.98
CA GLU A 154 22.40 -16.65 4.89
C GLU A 154 23.93 -16.83 4.83
N ASN A 155 24.43 -17.84 5.53
CA ASN A 155 25.82 -18.26 5.36
C ASN A 155 25.96 -18.94 3.99
N GLU A 156 27.01 -18.58 3.23
CA GLU A 156 27.32 -19.09 1.88
C GLU A 156 27.41 -20.63 1.77
N ASN A 157 27.29 -21.35 2.88
CA ASN A 157 27.33 -22.82 2.97
C ASN A 157 25.93 -23.48 3.04
N ALA A 158 24.83 -22.73 2.93
CA ALA A 158 23.50 -23.31 2.88
C ALA A 158 23.31 -24.04 1.54
N SER A 159 22.87 -25.30 1.59
CA SER A 159 22.63 -26.11 0.39
C SER A 159 21.53 -25.48 -0.46
N PRO A 160 21.72 -25.26 -1.77
CA PRO A 160 20.72 -24.61 -2.63
C PRO A 160 19.60 -25.58 -3.02
N VAL A 161 18.82 -26.06 -2.06
CA VAL A 161 17.74 -27.04 -2.32
C VAL A 161 16.36 -26.38 -2.48
N CYS A 162 16.23 -25.07 -2.27
CA CYS A 162 14.95 -24.37 -2.42
C CYS A 162 15.01 -23.39 -3.60
N PHE A 163 14.13 -23.60 -4.59
CA PHE A 163 13.97 -22.68 -5.74
C PHE A 163 13.09 -21.45 -5.42
N ALA A 164 12.49 -21.38 -4.24
CA ALA A 164 11.73 -20.23 -3.76
C ALA A 164 12.60 -19.40 -2.80
N ASP A 165 12.51 -18.09 -2.92
CA ASP A 165 13.11 -17.18 -1.96
C ASP A 165 12.47 -17.41 -0.58
N GLU A 166 13.27 -17.64 0.45
CA GLU A 166 12.78 -17.85 1.81
C GLU A 166 11.96 -16.65 2.30
N ALA A 167 12.34 -15.44 1.91
CA ALA A 167 11.57 -14.23 2.22
C ALA A 167 10.19 -14.24 1.56
N ASP A 168 10.03 -14.78 0.34
CA ASP A 168 8.73 -14.97 -0.32
C ASP A 168 7.84 -15.92 0.47
N LEU A 169 8.40 -17.03 0.97
CA LEU A 169 7.66 -18.04 1.73
C LEU A 169 7.14 -17.50 3.07
N HIS A 170 7.79 -16.50 3.64
CA HIS A 170 7.41 -15.87 4.90
C HIS A 170 6.63 -14.58 4.74
N THR A 171 6.31 -14.16 3.51
CA THR A 171 5.53 -12.97 3.25
C THR A 171 4.05 -13.19 3.52
N GLU A 172 3.48 -12.37 4.39
CA GLU A 172 2.06 -12.38 4.73
C GLU A 172 1.32 -11.24 4.02
N LEU A 173 0.14 -11.54 3.45
CA LEU A 173 -0.68 -10.58 2.72
C LEU A 173 -1.95 -10.21 3.47
N PHE A 174 -2.29 -8.91 3.48
CA PHE A 174 -3.51 -8.38 4.08
C PHE A 174 -4.25 -7.57 3.03
N ASP A 175 -5.29 -8.15 2.45
CA ASP A 175 -6.10 -7.56 1.37
C ASP A 175 -7.43 -7.06 1.93
N CYS A 176 -7.78 -5.82 1.61
CA CYS A 176 -9.06 -5.21 1.93
C CYS A 176 -9.49 -4.20 0.87
N ALA A 177 -10.82 -4.07 0.76
CA ALA A 177 -11.46 -3.08 -0.09
C ALA A 177 -12.40 -2.17 0.70
N CYS A 178 -12.62 -0.98 0.16
CA CYS A 178 -13.68 -0.07 0.55
C CYS A 178 -14.55 0.16 -0.67
N GLU A 179 -15.78 -0.35 -0.63
CA GLU A 179 -16.75 -0.22 -1.71
C GLU A 179 -17.38 1.18 -1.71
N GLY A 180 -17.72 1.67 -2.90
CA GLY A 180 -18.31 2.97 -3.10
C GLY A 180 -18.69 3.22 -4.55
N ARG A 181 -18.73 4.49 -4.94
CA ARG A 181 -19.06 4.93 -6.30
C ARG A 181 -18.24 6.17 -6.69
N ILE A 182 -18.10 6.39 -7.99
CA ILE A 182 -17.47 7.59 -8.54
C ILE A 182 -18.51 8.67 -8.81
N ASN A 183 -18.29 9.84 -8.25
CA ASN A 183 -19.12 11.01 -8.47
C ASN A 183 -18.95 11.61 -9.90
N PHE A 184 -19.82 12.53 -10.30
CA PHE A 184 -19.74 13.23 -11.59
C PHE A 184 -18.69 14.35 -11.61
N ALA A 185 -18.29 14.86 -10.45
CA ALA A 185 -17.31 15.92 -10.29
C ALA A 185 -16.54 15.72 -8.99
N THR A 186 -15.36 16.34 -8.91
CA THR A 186 -14.56 16.39 -7.68
C THR A 186 -15.27 17.19 -6.59
N ARG A 187 -15.19 16.72 -5.34
CA ARG A 187 -15.77 17.35 -4.16
C ARG A 187 -14.78 17.27 -3.00
N GLY A 188 -14.57 18.37 -2.31
CA GLY A 188 -13.61 18.49 -1.22
C GLY A 188 -12.17 18.70 -1.71
N GLU A 189 -11.31 19.14 -0.79
CA GLU A 189 -9.90 19.48 -1.06
C GLU A 189 -8.92 18.60 -0.27
N GLY A 190 -9.42 17.71 0.59
CA GLY A 190 -8.61 16.81 1.42
C GLY A 190 -8.19 15.53 0.71
N GLY A 191 -7.28 14.81 1.35
CA GLY A 191 -6.84 13.51 0.89
C GLY A 191 -5.86 13.55 -0.30
N PHE A 192 -5.82 12.49 -1.11
CA PHE A 192 -4.96 12.36 -2.28
C PHE A 192 -5.57 11.38 -3.30
N GLY A 193 -5.01 11.34 -4.50
CA GLY A 193 -5.45 10.44 -5.55
C GLY A 193 -6.88 10.72 -5.99
N TYR A 194 -7.72 9.70 -5.93
CA TYR A 194 -9.13 9.76 -6.34
C TYR A 194 -10.08 10.09 -5.19
N ASP A 195 -9.60 10.48 -4.01
CA ASP A 195 -10.42 10.83 -2.84
C ASP A 195 -11.50 11.88 -3.15
N PRO A 196 -11.26 12.90 -3.99
CA PRO A 196 -12.29 13.88 -4.34
C PRO A 196 -13.45 13.33 -5.19
N LEU A 197 -13.26 12.21 -5.85
CA LEU A 197 -14.28 11.56 -6.70
C LEU A 197 -14.98 10.39 -6.02
N PHE A 198 -14.34 9.75 -5.05
CA PHE A 198 -14.85 8.52 -4.46
C PHE A 198 -15.77 8.79 -3.28
N ILE A 199 -17.01 8.32 -3.39
CA ILE A 199 -18.02 8.35 -2.32
C ILE A 199 -18.15 6.92 -1.77
N PRO A 200 -17.72 6.64 -0.53
CA PRO A 200 -17.83 5.31 0.06
C PRO A 200 -19.30 4.96 0.33
N ASN A 201 -19.62 3.66 0.31
CA ASN A 201 -20.97 3.18 0.63
C ASN A 201 -21.40 3.68 2.01
N SER A 202 -22.69 3.96 2.17
CA SER A 202 -23.31 4.55 3.36
C SER A 202 -22.96 6.03 3.62
N PHE A 203 -22.30 6.70 2.69
CA PHE A 203 -21.99 8.13 2.76
C PHE A 203 -22.50 8.86 1.50
N GLU A 204 -22.73 10.18 1.66
CA GLU A 204 -23.08 11.08 0.56
C GLU A 204 -21.95 12.08 0.26
N ARG A 205 -20.87 12.03 1.03
CA ARG A 205 -19.67 12.85 0.90
C ARG A 205 -18.51 12.03 0.36
N SER A 206 -17.65 12.69 -0.43
CA SER A 206 -16.41 12.06 -0.90
C SER A 206 -15.41 11.85 0.24
N PHE A 207 -14.40 11.01 0.03
CA PHE A 207 -13.32 10.87 1.01
C PHE A 207 -12.62 12.20 1.30
N ALA A 208 -12.47 13.06 0.28
CA ALA A 208 -11.88 14.39 0.46
C ALA A 208 -12.75 15.32 1.34
N GLU A 209 -14.07 15.14 1.33
CA GLU A 209 -15.00 15.91 2.19
C GLU A 209 -15.14 15.30 3.60
N LEU A 210 -14.92 13.99 3.76
CA LEU A 210 -15.00 13.29 5.04
C LEU A 210 -13.81 13.61 5.95
N GLY A 211 -12.64 13.89 5.36
CA GLY A 211 -11.41 14.18 6.07
C GLY A 211 -10.68 12.92 6.55
N GLU A 212 -9.43 13.13 6.98
CA GLU A 212 -8.51 12.03 7.31
C GLU A 212 -9.00 11.17 8.47
N GLU A 213 -9.56 11.78 9.52
CA GLU A 213 -10.02 11.04 10.70
C GLU A 213 -11.09 10.00 10.33
N GLN A 214 -12.12 10.42 9.59
CA GLN A 214 -13.16 9.49 9.14
C GLN A 214 -12.64 8.47 8.14
N LYS A 215 -11.80 8.90 7.19
CA LYS A 215 -11.16 8.01 6.22
C LYS A 215 -10.33 6.92 6.91
N ASN A 216 -9.57 7.26 7.95
CA ASN A 216 -8.75 6.32 8.73
C ASN A 216 -9.57 5.29 9.52
N GLN A 217 -10.88 5.47 9.64
CA GLN A 217 -11.78 4.47 10.27
C GLN A 217 -12.39 3.51 9.26
N ILE A 218 -12.64 3.92 8.02
CA ILE A 218 -13.47 3.16 7.07
C ILE A 218 -12.75 2.72 5.79
N SER A 219 -11.57 3.27 5.50
CA SER A 219 -10.88 3.06 4.22
C SER A 219 -10.37 1.62 4.03
N HIS A 220 -10.07 1.28 2.78
CA HIS A 220 -9.39 0.04 2.39
C HIS A 220 -8.11 -0.19 3.19
N ARG A 221 -7.27 0.87 3.33
CA ARG A 221 -6.00 0.81 4.07
C ARG A 221 -6.24 0.61 5.56
N SER A 222 -7.19 1.30 6.17
CA SER A 222 -7.48 1.12 7.59
C SER A 222 -7.94 -0.30 7.91
N ARG A 223 -8.75 -0.89 7.04
CA ARG A 223 -9.20 -2.29 7.19
C ARG A 223 -8.05 -3.29 7.04
N ALA A 224 -7.15 -3.06 6.08
CA ALA A 224 -5.96 -3.90 5.90
C ALA A 224 -5.01 -3.78 7.09
N LEU A 225 -4.76 -2.55 7.58
CA LEU A 225 -3.93 -2.29 8.75
C LEU A 225 -4.53 -2.85 10.05
N ALA A 226 -5.85 -2.90 10.18
CA ALA A 226 -6.50 -3.56 11.32
C ALA A 226 -6.20 -5.06 11.35
N LYS A 227 -6.23 -5.74 10.20
CA LYS A 227 -5.83 -7.15 10.10
C LYS A 227 -4.34 -7.35 10.43
N LEU A 228 -3.49 -6.50 9.87
CA LEU A 228 -2.05 -6.50 10.13
C LEU A 228 -1.77 -6.30 11.63
N ARG A 229 -2.43 -5.36 12.29
CA ARG A 229 -2.26 -5.10 13.72
C ARG A 229 -2.53 -6.34 14.57
N LEU A 230 -3.66 -7.04 14.31
CA LEU A 230 -3.98 -8.29 15.00
C LEU A 230 -2.91 -9.38 14.82
N ARG A 231 -2.21 -9.37 13.69
CA ARG A 231 -1.11 -10.29 13.43
C ARG A 231 0.15 -9.88 14.19
N LEU A 232 0.47 -8.59 14.21
CA LEU A 232 1.65 -8.06 14.91
C LEU A 232 1.55 -8.18 16.43
N GLU A 233 0.34 -8.10 16.99
CA GLU A 233 0.09 -8.30 18.43
C GLU A 233 0.35 -9.75 18.90
N ARG A 234 0.52 -10.70 17.97
CA ARG A 234 0.81 -12.11 18.24
C ARG A 234 2.28 -12.51 18.00
N LEU A 235 3.13 -11.53 17.64
CA LEU A 235 4.58 -11.74 17.46
C LEU A 235 5.32 -11.69 18.79
#